data_d5b943cedf17d5269a43f4131485254f
#
_entry.id   d5b943cedf17d5269a43f4131485254f
#
_cell.length_a   1.000
_cell.length_b   1.000
_cell.length_c   1.000
_cell.angle_alpha   90.00
_cell.angle_beta   90.00
_cell.angle_gamma   90.00
#
_symmetry.space_group_name_H-M   'P 1'
#
loop_
_entity.id
_entity.type
_entity.pdbx_description
1 polymer ?
#
loop_
_entity_poly.entity_id
_entity_poly.type
_entity_poly.pdbx_seq_one_letter_code
_entity_poly.pdbx_strand_id
1 'polypeptide(L)'
;MLASPNLSNEALFLLGKLVAKTGGAGSFRVNQGQEAPLPGVADLALRPDRAANVRGAELAGFTRSDAPLSGMQAGDVLIVADEELDGLDAGDAAKAGAVIVIGTTLPAWARHGANVVLPIASCVEEDGTFTNLRGRVQRFLQAKAAPGLARPSFFAIGDLLAATGDGSGYWTASQAFDALAASHADFSGMSYDGLGLKGALIAGAMAEAGK
;
A
#
# COMPACT_ATOMS: atom_id res chain seq x y z
N MET A 1 -6.49 -10.27 -3.42
CA MET A 1 -5.61 -9.58 -2.42
C MET A 1 -6.34 -8.36 -1.89
N LEU A 2 -6.26 -8.10 -0.60
CA LEU A 2 -6.73 -6.88 0.04
C LEU A 2 -5.54 -6.14 0.63
N ALA A 3 -5.27 -4.91 0.18
CA ALA A 3 -4.14 -4.10 0.62
C ALA A 3 -4.62 -2.80 1.28
N SER A 4 -3.91 -2.36 2.32
CA SER A 4 -4.17 -1.08 2.95
C SER A 4 -3.65 0.08 2.09
N PRO A 5 -4.45 1.13 1.88
CA PRO A 5 -3.98 2.36 1.24
C PRO A 5 -3.13 3.24 2.19
N ASN A 6 -2.67 2.69 3.31
CA ASN A 6 -1.64 3.30 4.17
C ASN A 6 -0.24 2.73 3.92
N LEU A 7 -0.11 1.73 3.06
CA LEU A 7 1.18 1.23 2.61
C LEU A 7 1.88 2.24 1.69
N SER A 8 3.21 2.19 1.64
CA SER A 8 4.02 3.02 0.73
C SER A 8 3.75 2.71 -0.74
N ASN A 9 4.10 3.64 -1.64
CA ASN A 9 4.01 3.39 -3.09
C ASN A 9 4.84 2.19 -3.50
N GLU A 10 6.01 2.01 -2.89
CA GLU A 10 6.93 0.89 -3.12
C GLU A 10 6.25 -0.44 -2.78
N ALA A 11 5.65 -0.54 -1.60
CA ALA A 11 4.94 -1.73 -1.17
C ALA A 11 3.74 -2.04 -2.07
N LEU A 12 2.91 -1.04 -2.36
CA LEU A 12 1.74 -1.19 -3.23
C LEU A 12 2.13 -1.60 -4.65
N PHE A 13 3.19 -1.01 -5.20
CA PHE A 13 3.72 -1.39 -6.51
C PHE A 13 4.15 -2.86 -6.56
N LEU A 14 4.88 -3.33 -5.56
CA LEU A 14 5.34 -4.72 -5.51
C LEU A 14 4.17 -5.69 -5.30
N LEU A 15 3.17 -5.32 -4.47
CA LEU A 15 1.94 -6.09 -4.33
C LEU A 15 1.15 -6.12 -5.65
N GLY A 16 1.07 -5.00 -6.38
CA GLY A 16 0.45 -4.94 -7.71
C GLY A 16 1.14 -5.87 -8.72
N LYS A 17 2.47 -5.92 -8.73
CA LYS A 17 3.23 -6.90 -9.51
C LYS A 17 2.90 -8.33 -9.13
N LEU A 18 2.78 -8.62 -7.83
CA LEU A 18 2.42 -9.96 -7.35
C LEU A 18 1.01 -10.35 -7.80
N VAL A 19 0.05 -9.43 -7.74
CA VAL A 19 -1.32 -9.62 -8.27
C VAL A 19 -1.28 -9.95 -9.76
N ALA A 20 -0.58 -9.14 -10.55
CA ALA A 20 -0.46 -9.35 -12.00
C ALA A 20 0.19 -10.70 -12.33
N LYS A 21 1.23 -11.09 -11.60
CA LYS A 21 1.95 -12.34 -11.81
C LYS A 21 1.12 -13.58 -11.47
N THR A 22 0.30 -13.49 -10.45
CA THR A 22 -0.54 -14.62 -9.99
C THR A 22 -1.88 -14.69 -10.72
N GLY A 23 -2.20 -13.71 -11.56
CA GLY A 23 -3.49 -13.61 -12.25
C GLY A 23 -4.66 -13.33 -11.29
N GLY A 24 -4.37 -12.84 -10.09
CA GLY A 24 -5.36 -12.51 -9.07
C GLY A 24 -5.98 -11.13 -9.26
N ALA A 25 -6.84 -10.74 -8.31
CA ALA A 25 -7.40 -9.39 -8.21
C ALA A 25 -6.89 -8.68 -6.96
N GLY A 26 -6.63 -7.37 -7.07
CA GLY A 26 -6.22 -6.51 -5.98
C GLY A 26 -7.27 -5.46 -5.66
N SER A 27 -7.63 -5.32 -4.40
CA SER A 27 -8.57 -4.31 -3.93
C SER A 27 -8.09 -3.64 -2.66
N PHE A 28 -8.64 -2.47 -2.38
CA PHE A 28 -8.48 -1.76 -1.12
C PHE A 28 -9.79 -1.16 -0.67
N ARG A 29 -9.93 -0.92 0.61
CA ARG A 29 -11.01 -0.12 1.18
C ARG A 29 -10.44 1.10 1.90
N VAL A 30 -11.27 2.11 2.12
CA VAL A 30 -10.89 3.32 2.84
C VAL A 30 -11.85 3.56 3.97
N ASN A 31 -11.33 3.68 5.18
CA ASN A 31 -12.12 4.14 6.30
C ASN A 31 -12.56 5.58 6.05
N GLN A 32 -13.87 5.80 6.10
CA GLN A 32 -14.47 7.10 5.83
C GLN A 32 -14.84 7.82 7.13
N GLY A 33 -14.64 9.12 7.13
CA GLY A 33 -15.13 10.02 8.17
C GLY A 33 -15.90 11.19 7.56
N GLN A 34 -16.50 12.00 8.39
CA GLN A 34 -17.12 13.23 7.92
C GLN A 34 -16.06 14.26 7.51
N GLU A 35 -16.26 14.93 6.39
CA GLU A 35 -15.45 16.09 6.04
C GLU A 35 -15.75 17.22 7.02
N ALA A 36 -14.72 17.73 7.68
CA ALA A 36 -14.87 18.77 8.67
C ALA A 36 -13.83 19.88 8.42
N PRO A 37 -14.27 21.13 8.17
CA PRO A 37 -13.37 22.27 8.11
C PRO A 37 -12.64 22.44 9.44
N LEU A 38 -11.35 22.75 9.39
CA LEU A 38 -10.59 23.05 10.59
C LEU A 38 -10.91 24.46 11.08
N PRO A 39 -11.25 24.64 12.37
CA PRO A 39 -11.57 25.96 12.92
C PRO A 39 -10.43 26.95 12.71
N GLY A 40 -10.75 28.12 12.15
CA GLY A 40 -9.79 29.19 11.91
C GLY A 40 -8.94 29.06 10.65
N VAL A 41 -9.14 28.00 9.85
CA VAL A 41 -8.40 27.75 8.60
C VAL A 41 -9.40 27.41 7.49
N ALA A 42 -9.88 28.43 6.78
CA ALA A 42 -11.01 28.31 5.86
C ALA A 42 -10.81 27.28 4.72
N ASP A 43 -9.58 27.12 4.25
CA ASP A 43 -9.24 26.28 3.11
C ASP A 43 -8.73 24.89 3.52
N LEU A 44 -8.71 24.57 4.81
CA LEU A 44 -8.22 23.30 5.31
C LEU A 44 -9.36 22.50 5.95
N ALA A 45 -9.65 21.36 5.38
CA ALA A 45 -10.67 20.45 5.90
C ALA A 45 -10.05 19.05 6.09
N LEU A 46 -10.51 18.38 7.14
CA LEU A 46 -10.23 16.96 7.31
C LEU A 46 -11.06 16.21 6.25
N ARG A 47 -10.39 15.57 5.32
CA ARG A 47 -11.04 14.89 4.19
C ARG A 47 -11.80 13.63 4.65
N PRO A 48 -12.82 13.17 3.89
CA PRO A 48 -13.54 11.94 4.20
C PRO A 48 -12.63 10.73 4.25
N ASP A 49 -11.77 10.55 3.26
CA ASP A 49 -10.84 9.42 3.20
C ASP A 49 -9.76 9.54 4.29
N ARG A 50 -9.70 8.52 5.15
CA ARG A 50 -8.78 8.44 6.29
C ARG A 50 -7.59 7.53 5.98
N ALA A 51 -6.99 7.70 4.81
CA ALA A 51 -5.80 6.96 4.42
C ALA A 51 -4.82 7.88 3.68
N ALA A 52 -3.54 7.63 3.88
CA ALA A 52 -2.47 8.51 3.40
C ALA A 52 -2.19 8.37 1.91
N ASN A 53 -2.39 7.18 1.33
CA ASN A 53 -1.90 6.82 0.01
C ASN A 53 -2.98 6.19 -0.89
N VAL A 54 -4.22 6.70 -0.81
CA VAL A 54 -5.32 6.23 -1.67
C VAL A 54 -4.94 6.33 -3.15
N ARG A 55 -4.36 7.47 -3.55
CA ARG A 55 -3.94 7.68 -4.92
C ARG A 55 -2.83 6.71 -5.34
N GLY A 56 -1.89 6.40 -4.46
CA GLY A 56 -0.86 5.39 -4.71
C GLY A 56 -1.43 3.99 -4.91
N ALA A 57 -2.45 3.60 -4.12
CA ALA A 57 -3.12 2.33 -4.29
C ALA A 57 -3.84 2.20 -5.65
N GLU A 58 -4.53 3.26 -6.08
CA GLU A 58 -5.14 3.32 -7.42
C GLU A 58 -4.10 3.19 -8.53
N LEU A 59 -2.99 3.93 -8.43
CA LEU A 59 -1.90 3.89 -9.40
C LEU A 59 -1.21 2.52 -9.44
N ALA A 60 -1.14 1.82 -8.32
CA ALA A 60 -0.61 0.45 -8.26
C ALA A 60 -1.58 -0.61 -8.81
N GLY A 61 -2.75 -0.20 -9.33
CA GLY A 61 -3.72 -1.09 -9.98
C GLY A 61 -4.72 -1.73 -9.01
N PHE A 62 -4.80 -1.27 -7.76
CA PHE A 62 -5.80 -1.76 -6.83
C PHE A 62 -7.14 -1.05 -7.05
N THR A 63 -8.24 -1.81 -6.93
CA THR A 63 -9.60 -1.29 -7.09
C THR A 63 -10.18 -0.95 -5.71
N ARG A 64 -10.69 0.27 -5.56
CA ARG A 64 -11.44 0.65 -4.35
C ARG A 64 -12.75 -0.12 -4.29
N SER A 65 -13.06 -0.74 -3.15
CA SER A 65 -14.27 -1.54 -2.97
C SER A 65 -14.72 -1.54 -1.51
N ASP A 66 -16.04 -1.44 -1.31
CA ASP A 66 -16.67 -1.62 0.02
C ASP A 66 -16.91 -3.11 0.32
N ALA A 67 -16.88 -3.97 -0.71
CA ALA A 67 -16.99 -5.42 -0.59
C ALA A 67 -15.79 -6.12 -1.28
N PRO A 68 -14.55 -5.92 -0.77
CA PRO A 68 -13.32 -6.31 -1.47
C PRO A 68 -13.13 -7.82 -1.61
N LEU A 69 -13.87 -8.63 -0.86
CA LEU A 69 -13.80 -10.09 -0.89
C LEU A 69 -14.97 -10.76 -1.63
N SER A 70 -15.93 -9.98 -2.17
CA SER A 70 -17.16 -10.52 -2.77
C SER A 70 -16.93 -11.46 -3.97
N GLY A 71 -15.78 -11.34 -4.64
CA GLY A 71 -15.39 -12.20 -5.77
C GLY A 71 -14.62 -13.47 -5.40
N MET A 72 -14.38 -13.74 -4.11
CA MET A 72 -13.60 -14.89 -3.69
C MET A 72 -14.29 -16.21 -4.01
N GLN A 73 -13.50 -17.13 -4.55
CA GLN A 73 -13.90 -18.49 -4.84
C GLN A 73 -13.31 -19.48 -3.83
N ALA A 74 -13.91 -20.66 -3.73
CA ALA A 74 -13.39 -21.70 -2.87
C ALA A 74 -11.99 -22.14 -3.33
N GLY A 75 -11.03 -22.12 -2.40
CA GLY A 75 -9.64 -22.50 -2.66
C GLY A 75 -8.72 -21.38 -3.09
N ASP A 76 -9.23 -20.15 -3.27
CA ASP A 76 -8.38 -18.99 -3.53
C ASP A 76 -7.39 -18.73 -2.40
N VAL A 77 -6.26 -18.11 -2.72
CA VAL A 77 -5.32 -17.60 -1.71
C VAL A 77 -5.65 -16.14 -1.42
N LEU A 78 -6.03 -15.86 -0.16
CA LEU A 78 -6.25 -14.50 0.32
C LEU A 78 -4.94 -13.94 0.88
N ILE A 79 -4.45 -12.85 0.28
CA ILE A 79 -3.36 -12.06 0.85
C ILE A 79 -3.96 -10.78 1.43
N VAL A 80 -3.73 -10.55 2.73
CA VAL A 80 -4.14 -9.35 3.46
C VAL A 80 -2.90 -8.56 3.84
N ALA A 81 -2.74 -7.36 3.26
CA ALA A 81 -1.57 -6.52 3.44
C ALA A 81 -1.93 -5.27 4.25
N ASP A 82 -1.53 -5.27 5.52
CA ASP A 82 -1.70 -4.19 6.52
C ASP A 82 -3.14 -3.69 6.65
N GLU A 83 -4.10 -4.61 6.59
CA GLU A 83 -5.54 -4.32 6.63
C GLU A 83 -6.23 -5.22 7.67
N GLU A 84 -7.23 -4.63 8.33
CA GLU A 84 -8.14 -5.36 9.21
C GLU A 84 -9.32 -5.89 8.39
N LEU A 85 -9.85 -7.07 8.77
CA LEU A 85 -11.05 -7.62 8.13
C LEU A 85 -12.34 -7.20 8.84
N ASP A 86 -12.28 -6.26 9.76
CA ASP A 86 -13.43 -5.78 10.52
C ASP A 86 -14.52 -5.22 9.60
N GLY A 87 -15.75 -5.68 9.81
CA GLY A 87 -16.90 -5.27 9.00
C GLY A 87 -16.96 -5.89 7.59
N LEU A 88 -16.04 -6.81 7.24
CA LEU A 88 -16.12 -7.61 6.02
C LEU A 88 -16.92 -8.90 6.26
N ASP A 89 -17.46 -9.47 5.18
CA ASP A 89 -18.18 -10.75 5.28
C ASP A 89 -17.21 -11.88 5.62
N ALA A 90 -17.35 -12.41 6.85
CA ALA A 90 -16.56 -13.54 7.30
C ALA A 90 -16.79 -14.81 6.45
N GLY A 91 -17.96 -14.94 5.82
CA GLY A 91 -18.27 -16.02 4.89
C GLY A 91 -17.44 -15.94 3.61
N ASP A 92 -17.15 -14.73 3.11
CA ASP A 92 -16.28 -14.57 1.95
C ASP A 92 -14.82 -14.88 2.30
N ALA A 93 -14.33 -14.41 3.43
CA ALA A 93 -12.97 -14.73 3.88
C ALA A 93 -12.78 -16.25 4.15
N ALA A 94 -13.80 -16.93 4.63
CA ALA A 94 -13.78 -18.36 4.91
C ALA A 94 -13.69 -19.25 3.65
N LYS A 95 -13.94 -18.70 2.44
CA LYS A 95 -13.73 -19.41 1.17
C LYS A 95 -12.24 -19.60 0.84
N ALA A 96 -11.36 -18.82 1.44
CA ALA A 96 -9.93 -18.91 1.18
C ALA A 96 -9.38 -20.30 1.52
N GLY A 97 -8.67 -20.91 0.57
CA GLY A 97 -7.93 -22.14 0.79
C GLY A 97 -6.64 -21.92 1.59
N ALA A 98 -6.10 -20.71 1.51
CA ALA A 98 -4.99 -20.25 2.35
C ALA A 98 -5.06 -18.73 2.56
N VAL A 99 -4.58 -18.28 3.73
CA VAL A 99 -4.53 -16.87 4.10
C VAL A 99 -3.10 -16.48 4.46
N ILE A 100 -2.59 -15.45 3.79
CA ILE A 100 -1.29 -14.85 4.05
C ILE A 100 -1.54 -13.45 4.60
N VAL A 101 -0.99 -13.15 5.76
CA VAL A 101 -1.03 -11.81 6.37
C VAL A 101 0.35 -11.17 6.26
N ILE A 102 0.39 -9.97 5.71
CA ILE A 102 1.57 -9.10 5.66
C ILE A 102 1.18 -7.86 6.44
N GLY A 103 1.78 -7.56 7.58
CA GLY A 103 1.27 -6.43 8.37
C GLY A 103 2.18 -5.96 9.48
N THR A 104 1.90 -4.73 9.92
CA THR A 104 2.54 -4.07 11.06
C THR A 104 2.01 -4.59 12.40
N THR A 105 0.80 -5.13 12.37
CA THR A 105 0.12 -5.75 13.51
C THR A 105 -0.38 -7.13 13.13
N LEU A 106 -0.61 -7.98 14.13
CA LEU A 106 -1.29 -9.26 13.94
C LEU A 106 -2.75 -9.13 14.37
N PRO A 107 -3.69 -8.99 13.41
CA PRO A 107 -5.11 -8.92 13.71
C PRO A 107 -5.60 -10.11 14.52
N ALA A 108 -6.60 -9.91 15.37
CA ALA A 108 -7.10 -10.98 16.25
C ALA A 108 -7.58 -12.21 15.47
N TRP A 109 -8.23 -12.00 14.33
CA TRP A 109 -8.69 -13.06 13.44
C TRP A 109 -7.55 -13.88 12.83
N ALA A 110 -6.41 -13.24 12.54
CA ALA A 110 -5.27 -13.89 11.91
C ALA A 110 -4.56 -14.89 12.83
N ARG A 111 -4.70 -14.78 14.15
CA ARG A 111 -4.09 -15.70 15.12
C ARG A 111 -4.52 -17.14 14.92
N HIS A 112 -5.72 -17.37 14.38
CA HIS A 112 -6.30 -18.68 14.16
C HIS A 112 -6.68 -18.97 12.72
N GLY A 113 -6.63 -17.94 11.85
CA GLY A 113 -7.06 -18.06 10.46
C GLY A 113 -5.94 -17.88 9.42
N ALA A 114 -4.77 -17.33 9.79
CA ALA A 114 -3.67 -17.17 8.87
C ALA A 114 -2.77 -18.41 8.79
N ASN A 115 -2.42 -18.81 7.57
CA ASN A 115 -1.45 -19.88 7.31
C ASN A 115 -0.01 -19.36 7.37
N VAL A 116 0.18 -18.10 6.95
CA VAL A 116 1.49 -17.43 6.95
C VAL A 116 1.32 -16.00 7.46
N VAL A 117 2.25 -15.54 8.30
CA VAL A 117 2.32 -14.16 8.78
C VAL A 117 3.71 -13.62 8.50
N LEU A 118 3.77 -12.52 7.75
CA LEU A 118 5.00 -11.78 7.44
C LEU A 118 4.93 -10.41 8.13
N PRO A 119 5.73 -10.19 9.18
CA PRO A 119 5.77 -8.91 9.86
C PRO A 119 6.51 -7.86 9.02
N ILE A 120 5.92 -6.70 8.83
CA ILE A 120 6.53 -5.57 8.15
C ILE A 120 6.68 -4.36 9.09
N ALA A 121 7.58 -3.46 8.72
CA ALA A 121 7.79 -2.19 9.39
C ALA A 121 6.62 -1.22 9.11
N SER A 122 6.30 -0.39 10.08
CA SER A 122 5.39 0.74 9.88
C SER A 122 6.08 1.90 9.14
N CYS A 123 5.32 2.88 8.65
CA CYS A 123 5.87 4.04 7.93
C CYS A 123 6.87 4.88 8.73
N VAL A 124 6.91 4.76 10.05
CA VAL A 124 7.94 5.42 10.90
C VAL A 124 9.18 4.55 11.11
N GLU A 125 9.15 3.31 10.65
CA GLU A 125 10.20 2.29 10.82
C GLU A 125 10.85 1.89 9.50
N GLU A 126 10.45 2.51 8.39
CA GLU A 126 11.03 2.31 7.06
C GLU A 126 11.14 3.63 6.29
N ASP A 127 11.88 3.61 5.20
CA ASP A 127 11.85 4.66 4.18
C ASP A 127 10.80 4.32 3.12
N GLY A 128 10.23 5.34 2.48
CA GLY A 128 9.26 5.13 1.40
C GLY A 128 8.69 6.42 0.84
N THR A 129 7.66 6.26 0.01
CA THR A 129 6.94 7.40 -0.58
C THR A 129 5.43 7.23 -0.47
N PHE A 130 4.72 8.36 -0.40
CA PHE A 130 3.26 8.43 -0.54
C PHE A 130 2.89 9.36 -1.69
N THR A 131 1.78 9.07 -2.35
CA THR A 131 1.16 9.95 -3.35
C THR A 131 -0.08 10.59 -2.74
N ASN A 132 -0.03 11.87 -2.46
CA ASN A 132 -1.16 12.57 -1.86
C ASN A 132 -2.35 12.71 -2.82
N LEU A 133 -3.49 13.20 -2.31
CA LEU A 133 -4.73 13.38 -3.07
C LEU A 133 -4.57 14.22 -4.36
N ARG A 134 -3.61 15.16 -4.38
CA ARG A 134 -3.33 16.02 -5.53
C ARG A 134 -2.29 15.45 -6.49
N GLY A 135 -1.87 14.20 -6.28
CA GLY A 135 -0.87 13.53 -7.10
C GLY A 135 0.57 13.95 -6.81
N ARG A 136 0.85 14.55 -5.66
CA ARG A 136 2.23 14.82 -5.25
C ARG A 136 2.83 13.62 -4.55
N VAL A 137 3.91 13.10 -5.11
CA VAL A 137 4.73 12.05 -4.54
C VAL A 137 5.73 12.67 -3.57
N GLN A 138 5.69 12.25 -2.34
CA GLN A 138 6.56 12.77 -1.26
C GLN A 138 7.18 11.60 -0.52
N ARG A 139 8.48 11.71 -0.24
CA ARG A 139 9.17 10.68 0.53
C ARG A 139 9.08 10.95 2.03
N PHE A 140 9.11 9.89 2.78
CA PHE A 140 9.31 9.86 4.21
C PHE A 140 10.55 9.04 4.54
N LEU A 141 11.15 9.31 5.69
CA LEU A 141 12.37 8.65 6.14
C LEU A 141 12.11 7.91 7.45
N GLN A 142 12.81 6.81 7.62
CA GLN A 142 12.79 6.03 8.84
C GLN A 142 13.14 6.91 10.05
N ALA A 143 12.27 6.91 11.05
CA ALA A 143 12.48 7.65 12.30
C ALA A 143 12.99 6.76 13.44
N LYS A 144 12.72 5.45 13.38
CA LYS A 144 13.21 4.47 14.38
C LYS A 144 13.40 3.10 13.73
N ALA A 145 14.18 2.23 14.39
CA ALA A 145 14.35 0.86 13.95
C ALA A 145 13.05 0.05 14.10
N ALA A 146 12.79 -0.83 13.13
CA ALA A 146 11.69 -1.79 13.21
C ALA A 146 11.89 -2.79 14.37
N PRO A 147 10.83 -3.20 15.08
CA PRO A 147 10.94 -4.13 16.20
C PRO A 147 11.08 -5.58 15.72
N GLY A 148 11.80 -6.38 16.49
CA GLY A 148 11.86 -7.84 16.33
C GLY A 148 12.27 -8.29 14.94
N LEU A 149 11.42 -9.06 14.29
CA LEU A 149 11.65 -9.61 12.94
C LEU A 149 10.99 -8.77 11.84
N ALA A 150 10.33 -7.66 12.16
CA ALA A 150 9.74 -6.80 11.16
C ALA A 150 10.81 -6.26 10.19
N ARG A 151 10.48 -6.29 8.90
CA ARG A 151 11.34 -5.81 7.81
C ARG A 151 10.64 -4.68 7.07
N PRO A 152 11.37 -3.78 6.43
CA PRO A 152 10.76 -2.82 5.52
C PRO A 152 9.78 -3.52 4.56
N SER A 153 8.63 -2.90 4.33
CA SER A 153 7.55 -3.50 3.55
C SER A 153 7.98 -3.87 2.14
N PHE A 154 8.72 -2.97 1.47
CA PHE A 154 9.27 -3.21 0.13
C PHE A 154 10.26 -4.39 0.10
N PHE A 155 11.00 -4.61 1.20
CA PHE A 155 11.95 -5.72 1.32
C PHE A 155 11.19 -7.06 1.44
N ALA A 156 10.26 -7.15 2.41
CA ALA A 156 9.53 -8.39 2.65
C ALA A 156 8.66 -8.81 1.45
N ILE A 157 7.98 -7.82 0.82
CA ILE A 157 7.15 -8.08 -0.37
C ILE A 157 8.03 -8.35 -1.59
N GLY A 158 9.18 -7.67 -1.71
CA GLY A 158 10.16 -7.92 -2.76
C GLY A 158 10.72 -9.34 -2.71
N ASP A 159 11.04 -9.85 -1.52
CA ASP A 159 11.48 -11.24 -1.33
C ASP A 159 10.38 -12.24 -1.68
N LEU A 160 9.13 -11.94 -1.30
CA LEU A 160 7.98 -12.77 -1.69
C LEU A 160 7.81 -12.80 -3.22
N LEU A 161 7.94 -11.66 -3.88
CA LEU A 161 7.87 -11.56 -5.34
C LEU A 161 9.03 -12.31 -6.00
N ALA A 162 10.25 -12.18 -5.49
CA ALA A 162 11.42 -12.92 -5.96
C ALA A 162 11.24 -14.44 -5.82
N ALA A 163 10.62 -14.90 -4.74
CA ALA A 163 10.31 -16.32 -4.54
C ALA A 163 9.33 -16.86 -5.60
N THR A 164 8.55 -16.00 -6.25
CA THR A 164 7.70 -16.38 -7.40
C THR A 164 8.45 -16.35 -8.73
N GLY A 165 9.77 -16.13 -8.72
CA GLY A 165 10.61 -16.06 -9.92
C GLY A 165 10.59 -14.71 -10.62
N ASP A 166 10.27 -13.61 -9.92
CA ASP A 166 10.27 -12.26 -10.46
C ASP A 166 11.30 -11.37 -9.75
N GLY A 167 12.48 -11.27 -10.34
CA GLY A 167 13.55 -10.41 -9.84
C GLY A 167 14.37 -11.01 -8.68
N SER A 168 15.14 -10.16 -8.01
CA SER A 168 16.09 -10.51 -6.94
C SER A 168 15.78 -9.87 -5.59
N GLY A 169 14.59 -9.31 -5.43
CA GLY A 169 14.23 -8.54 -4.23
C GLY A 169 14.74 -7.08 -4.29
N TYR A 170 14.42 -6.31 -3.25
CA TYR A 170 14.79 -4.91 -3.12
C TYR A 170 15.38 -4.66 -1.74
N TRP A 171 16.55 -4.03 -1.68
CA TRP A 171 17.28 -3.77 -0.44
C TRP A 171 17.02 -2.38 0.14
N THR A 172 16.57 -1.43 -0.70
CA THR A 172 16.30 -0.06 -0.30
C THR A 172 15.01 0.45 -0.92
N ALA A 173 14.36 1.42 -0.28
CA ALA A 173 13.21 2.11 -0.84
C ALA A 173 13.53 2.78 -2.18
N SER A 174 14.75 3.33 -2.33
CA SER A 174 15.22 3.91 -3.59
C SER A 174 15.18 2.90 -4.74
N GLN A 175 15.69 1.69 -4.54
CA GLN A 175 15.64 0.64 -5.58
C GLN A 175 14.21 0.28 -5.98
N ALA A 176 13.30 0.15 -5.00
CA ALA A 176 11.91 -0.17 -5.27
C ALA A 176 11.20 1.00 -5.97
N PHE A 177 11.45 2.24 -5.55
CA PHE A 177 10.88 3.43 -6.18
C PHE A 177 11.40 3.64 -7.60
N ASP A 178 12.71 3.47 -7.83
CA ASP A 178 13.29 3.63 -9.16
C ASP A 178 12.76 2.57 -10.14
N ALA A 179 12.49 1.34 -9.65
CA ALA A 179 11.80 0.32 -10.44
C ALA A 179 10.34 0.68 -10.74
N LEU A 180 9.62 1.27 -9.77
CA LEU A 180 8.28 1.84 -9.97
C LEU A 180 8.33 2.94 -11.04
N ALA A 181 9.23 3.92 -10.91
CA ALA A 181 9.36 5.03 -11.84
C ALA A 181 9.73 4.59 -13.27
N ALA A 182 10.53 3.53 -13.39
CA ALA A 182 10.89 2.97 -14.70
C ALA A 182 9.75 2.21 -15.38
N SER A 183 8.78 1.70 -14.63
CA SER A 183 7.72 0.85 -15.15
C SER A 183 6.34 1.51 -15.23
N HIS A 184 6.13 2.64 -14.55
CA HIS A 184 4.83 3.30 -14.46
C HIS A 184 4.88 4.73 -15.01
N ALA A 185 4.06 5.01 -16.04
CA ALA A 185 4.10 6.28 -16.78
C ALA A 185 3.88 7.52 -15.89
N ASP A 186 3.02 7.43 -14.87
CA ASP A 186 2.74 8.56 -13.96
C ASP A 186 3.95 8.97 -13.12
N PHE A 187 4.88 8.05 -12.88
CA PHE A 187 6.11 8.30 -12.12
C PHE A 187 7.34 8.54 -13.03
N SER A 188 7.14 8.55 -14.35
CA SER A 188 8.24 8.67 -15.32
C SER A 188 9.10 9.91 -15.07
N GLY A 189 10.41 9.71 -15.09
CA GLY A 189 11.41 10.78 -14.87
C GLY A 189 11.64 11.14 -13.40
N MET A 190 10.94 10.48 -12.45
CA MET A 190 11.23 10.63 -11.03
C MET A 190 12.35 9.69 -10.60
N SER A 191 13.08 10.08 -9.57
CA SER A 191 13.97 9.21 -8.79
C SER A 191 13.76 9.48 -7.30
N TYR A 192 13.99 8.46 -6.47
CA TYR A 192 13.79 8.59 -5.03
C TYR A 192 14.54 9.79 -4.44
N ASP A 193 15.80 9.96 -4.80
CA ASP A 193 16.62 11.07 -4.31
C ASP A 193 16.19 12.42 -4.91
N GLY A 194 15.77 12.43 -6.18
CA GLY A 194 15.27 13.61 -6.89
C GLY A 194 13.98 14.20 -6.31
N LEU A 195 13.17 13.41 -5.57
CA LEU A 195 12.00 13.94 -4.87
C LEU A 195 12.36 15.00 -3.82
N GLY A 196 13.53 14.89 -3.19
CA GLY A 196 13.97 15.84 -2.17
C GLY A 196 12.95 16.02 -1.04
N LEU A 197 12.86 17.21 -0.48
CA LEU A 197 11.91 17.54 0.59
C LEU A 197 10.53 17.97 0.08
N LYS A 198 10.42 18.42 -1.16
CA LYS A 198 9.18 18.96 -1.73
C LYS A 198 8.35 17.92 -2.48
N GLY A 199 8.96 16.82 -2.85
CA GLY A 199 8.32 15.83 -3.73
C GLY A 199 8.15 16.33 -5.17
N ALA A 200 7.53 15.49 -6.01
CA ALA A 200 7.21 15.78 -7.41
C ALA A 200 5.75 15.45 -7.72
N LEU A 201 5.18 16.10 -8.71
CA LEU A 201 3.83 15.77 -9.19
C LEU A 201 3.90 14.64 -10.21
N ILE A 202 2.96 13.68 -10.13
CA ILE A 202 2.79 12.66 -11.16
C ILE A 202 2.39 13.29 -12.50
N ALA A 203 2.61 12.57 -13.59
CA ALA A 203 2.21 13.01 -14.91
C ALA A 203 0.68 13.27 -14.94
N GLY A 204 0.28 14.40 -15.50
CA GLY A 204 -1.13 14.80 -15.59
C GLY A 204 -1.76 15.33 -14.29
N ALA A 205 -1.06 15.37 -13.16
CA ALA A 205 -1.54 16.06 -11.98
C ALA A 205 -1.58 17.57 -12.23
N MET A 206 -2.69 18.22 -11.82
CA MET A 206 -2.79 19.68 -11.93
C MET A 206 -1.76 20.31 -10.98
N ALA A 207 -0.86 21.14 -11.51
CA ALA A 207 -0.03 22.00 -10.69
C ALA A 207 -0.93 22.80 -9.76
N GLU A 208 -0.63 22.84 -8.47
CA GLU A 208 -1.31 23.78 -7.57
C GLU A 208 -1.11 25.17 -8.14
N ALA A 209 -2.22 25.84 -8.50
CA ALA A 209 -2.17 27.27 -8.76
C ALA A 209 -1.61 27.90 -7.49
N GLY A 210 -0.39 28.39 -7.58
CA GLY A 210 0.27 29.04 -6.45
C GLY A 210 -0.63 30.17 -5.93
N LYS A 211 -0.97 30.09 -4.67
CA LYS A 211 -1.37 31.24 -3.85
C LYS A 211 -0.35 31.46 -2.77
#